data_f1a671cb2493732147f956a5b28d3b36
#
_entry.id   f1a671cb2493732147f956a5b28d3b36
#
_cell.length_a   1.000
_cell.length_b   1.000
_cell.length_c   1.000
_cell.angle_alpha   90.00
_cell.angle_beta   90.00
_cell.angle_gamma   90.00
#
_symmetry.space_group_name_H-M   'P 1'
#
loop_
_entity.id
_entity.type
_entity.pdbx_description
1 polymer ?
#
loop_
_entity_poly.entity_id
_entity_poly.type
_entity_poly.pdbx_seq_one_letter_code
_entity_poly.pdbx_strand_id
1 'polypeptide(L)'
;MKVCAIQPPYGHTPEQAEKTVEFIINELNSCDESLDLILTPEYANTPGTIPSEMALEFAAKWRPLLEEAAVSAARRCNAVVVLSYSARAEGCERNTSRVFLPSGEIAGEYWKQQLVLSEPRDHKVDNSYALLPRTPTVVEVNGLKFGFVICYDAYFNEYIEYLAAQQVDMVLVSAMQRAETFDNLRLLNRMLAFRTNAFVLRASYSMGENSTVGGTSLVVDPAGKILADMESRTGKLIYDIPDPKWKYMRSNSFGGSMILNDKFIDQGRTPWAYRPAGPFVRLDDNRMAYPRVCAHRGFHTQLPENTLPAFGAAIALGADEIEFDLWETCDGVPVAIHDSKLDRVSNGTGFVRDKTYAELQELDFGSKCHKSLAGLKVVTLEEILQHFARQTVMNVHIKSIAGEHFSRPFIRKIAELLHAYDCAEHAYFMGDSSVHEAALEAAPEITRCMAFEDDAPWGIVERAIRYNCKKVQLYMEYYNQQMIDKAHENNILCNYFYTDDPAKAKELLAMGMDTILTNSYLLVSQARDSFCAK
;
A
#
# COMPACT_ATOMS: atom_id res chain seq x y z
N MET A 1 -9.75 25.88 -20.12
CA MET A 1 -8.43 25.22 -20.02
C MET A 1 -8.21 24.37 -21.23
N LYS A 2 -7.23 24.73 -22.04
CA LYS A 2 -6.97 24.04 -23.30
C LYS A 2 -5.90 22.95 -23.09
N VAL A 3 -6.31 21.70 -23.20
CA VAL A 3 -5.46 20.53 -22.92
C VAL A 3 -4.98 19.88 -24.22
N CYS A 4 -3.79 19.28 -24.17
CA CYS A 4 -3.18 18.57 -25.28
C CYS A 4 -2.68 17.20 -24.82
N ALA A 5 -3.05 16.12 -25.52
CA ALA A 5 -2.46 14.79 -25.38
C ALA A 5 -1.73 14.41 -26.68
N ILE A 6 -0.48 13.99 -26.56
CA ILE A 6 0.34 13.55 -27.69
C ILE A 6 0.10 12.06 -27.91
N GLN A 7 -0.27 11.65 -29.14
CA GLN A 7 -0.42 10.26 -29.56
C GLN A 7 0.57 9.96 -30.70
N PRO A 8 1.78 9.49 -30.37
CA PRO A 8 2.75 9.08 -31.37
C PRO A 8 2.44 7.69 -31.94
N PRO A 9 3.05 7.29 -33.07
CA PRO A 9 3.06 5.90 -33.50
C PRO A 9 3.86 5.02 -32.54
N TYR A 10 3.49 3.76 -32.39
CA TYR A 10 4.28 2.79 -31.62
C TYR A 10 5.47 2.27 -32.43
N GLY A 11 6.66 2.20 -31.82
CA GLY A 11 7.86 1.66 -32.45
C GLY A 11 7.95 0.14 -32.32
N HIS A 12 7.84 -0.60 -33.42
CA HIS A 12 7.94 -2.07 -33.44
C HIS A 12 9.38 -2.59 -33.48
N THR A 13 10.35 -1.71 -33.76
CA THR A 13 11.79 -1.98 -33.72
C THR A 13 12.53 -0.88 -32.98
N PRO A 14 13.78 -1.06 -32.54
CA PRO A 14 14.56 0.00 -31.90
C PRO A 14 14.67 1.27 -32.75
N GLU A 15 14.88 1.13 -34.07
CA GLU A 15 14.98 2.25 -34.99
C GLU A 15 13.66 3.02 -35.14
N GLN A 16 12.53 2.28 -35.10
CA GLN A 16 11.21 2.92 -35.09
C GLN A 16 10.92 3.58 -33.74
N ALA A 17 11.38 2.98 -32.64
CA ALA A 17 11.27 3.59 -31.31
C ALA A 17 12.06 4.93 -31.25
N GLU A 18 13.25 5.03 -31.85
CA GLU A 18 13.97 6.30 -31.95
C GLU A 18 13.14 7.37 -32.72
N LYS A 19 12.57 7.01 -33.86
CA LYS A 19 11.69 7.90 -34.61
C LYS A 19 10.44 8.31 -33.82
N THR A 20 9.95 7.43 -32.97
CA THR A 20 8.82 7.74 -32.10
C THR A 20 9.21 8.77 -31.01
N VAL A 21 10.42 8.65 -30.42
CA VAL A 21 10.93 9.68 -29.51
C VAL A 21 11.09 11.03 -30.22
N GLU A 22 11.69 11.02 -31.42
CA GLU A 22 11.83 12.23 -32.25
C GLU A 22 10.47 12.85 -32.57
N PHE A 23 9.46 12.02 -32.87
CA PHE A 23 8.09 12.48 -33.07
C PHE A 23 7.53 13.17 -31.82
N ILE A 24 7.68 12.58 -30.61
CA ILE A 24 7.23 13.19 -29.35
C ILE A 24 7.92 14.55 -29.13
N ILE A 25 9.24 14.63 -29.35
CA ILE A 25 10.01 15.87 -29.23
C ILE A 25 9.49 16.93 -30.23
N ASN A 26 9.26 16.54 -31.49
CA ASN A 26 8.74 17.44 -32.51
C ASN A 26 7.32 17.96 -32.18
N GLU A 27 6.44 17.08 -31.64
CA GLU A 27 5.12 17.50 -31.21
C GLU A 27 5.19 18.45 -30.00
N LEU A 28 6.06 18.20 -29.02
CA LEU A 28 6.33 19.14 -27.93
C LEU A 28 6.83 20.50 -28.46
N ASN A 29 7.77 20.47 -29.39
CA ASN A 29 8.33 21.70 -30.00
C ASN A 29 7.33 22.47 -30.85
N SER A 30 6.31 21.83 -31.39
CA SER A 30 5.25 22.45 -32.21
C SER A 30 4.03 22.91 -31.38
N CYS A 31 4.03 22.73 -30.07
CA CYS A 31 3.03 23.32 -29.19
C CYS A 31 3.19 24.82 -29.08
N ASP A 32 2.08 25.54 -28.89
CA ASP A 32 2.06 27.01 -28.82
C ASP A 32 1.39 27.51 -27.51
N GLU A 33 1.40 28.83 -27.33
CA GLU A 33 0.89 29.52 -26.15
C GLU A 33 -0.63 29.42 -25.93
N SER A 34 -1.35 28.79 -26.85
CA SER A 34 -2.80 28.54 -26.67
C SER A 34 -3.10 27.38 -25.72
N LEU A 35 -2.10 26.60 -25.33
CA LEU A 35 -2.24 25.41 -24.50
C LEU A 35 -1.94 25.71 -23.04
N ASP A 36 -2.74 25.15 -22.13
CA ASP A 36 -2.54 25.25 -20.67
C ASP A 36 -1.90 23.98 -20.08
N LEU A 37 -2.13 22.81 -20.71
CA LEU A 37 -1.64 21.50 -20.24
C LEU A 37 -1.27 20.60 -21.42
N ILE A 38 -0.10 19.99 -21.35
CA ILE A 38 0.41 19.04 -22.36
C ILE A 38 0.78 17.73 -21.66
N LEU A 39 0.27 16.60 -22.16
CA LEU A 39 0.50 15.26 -21.62
C LEU A 39 1.16 14.35 -22.67
N THR A 40 2.24 13.65 -22.28
CA THR A 40 2.87 12.62 -23.11
C THR A 40 2.42 11.22 -22.69
N PRO A 41 2.52 10.21 -23.58
CA PRO A 41 2.23 8.83 -23.23
C PRO A 41 3.32 8.24 -22.31
N GLU A 42 3.01 7.08 -21.70
CA GLU A 42 3.92 6.30 -20.86
C GLU A 42 5.19 5.91 -21.62
N TYR A 43 6.34 5.87 -20.94
CA TYR A 43 7.62 5.46 -21.51
C TYR A 43 8.04 6.29 -22.74
N ALA A 44 7.86 7.61 -22.73
CA ALA A 44 8.21 8.48 -23.85
C ALA A 44 9.67 8.35 -24.30
N ASN A 45 10.60 7.93 -23.42
CA ASN A 45 12.00 7.66 -23.74
C ASN A 45 12.30 6.20 -24.13
N THR A 46 11.32 5.30 -24.07
CA THR A 46 11.42 3.91 -24.53
C THR A 46 10.09 3.47 -25.20
N PRO A 47 9.65 4.21 -26.25
CA PRO A 47 8.29 4.14 -26.78
C PRO A 47 8.10 3.00 -27.79
N GLY A 48 8.48 1.78 -27.45
CA GLY A 48 8.41 0.71 -28.43
C GLY A 48 8.95 -0.63 -27.93
N THR A 49 9.13 -1.54 -28.88
CA THR A 49 9.78 -2.82 -28.66
C THR A 49 11.30 -2.63 -28.67
N ILE A 50 11.88 -2.61 -27.49
CA ILE A 50 13.32 -2.45 -27.28
C ILE A 50 13.82 -3.72 -26.56
N PRO A 51 14.89 -4.39 -27.03
CA PRO A 51 15.49 -5.49 -26.32
C PRO A 51 15.85 -5.12 -24.88
N SER A 52 15.59 -6.01 -23.93
CA SER A 52 15.73 -5.69 -22.51
C SER A 52 17.18 -5.38 -22.08
N GLU A 53 18.16 -5.88 -22.81
CA GLU A 53 19.59 -5.58 -22.64
C GLU A 53 19.94 -4.14 -23.06
N MET A 54 19.18 -3.55 -23.97
CA MET A 54 19.38 -2.19 -24.47
C MET A 54 18.52 -1.14 -23.73
N ALA A 55 17.55 -1.56 -22.93
CA ALA A 55 16.51 -0.67 -22.38
C ALA A 55 17.08 0.49 -21.56
N LEU A 56 18.06 0.24 -20.69
CA LEU A 56 18.68 1.27 -19.83
C LEU A 56 19.48 2.28 -20.65
N GLU A 57 20.28 1.80 -21.61
CA GLU A 57 21.09 2.65 -22.47
C GLU A 57 20.19 3.52 -23.35
N PHE A 58 19.17 2.92 -23.95
CA PHE A 58 18.18 3.63 -24.76
C PHE A 58 17.46 4.71 -23.96
N ALA A 59 16.96 4.36 -22.75
CA ALA A 59 16.32 5.31 -21.85
C ALA A 59 17.26 6.48 -21.47
N ALA A 60 18.51 6.17 -21.13
CA ALA A 60 19.52 7.17 -20.75
C ALA A 60 19.88 8.12 -21.90
N LYS A 61 19.96 7.62 -23.14
CA LYS A 61 20.21 8.42 -24.36
C LYS A 61 19.14 9.49 -24.56
N TRP A 62 17.87 9.12 -24.46
CA TRP A 62 16.75 9.98 -24.84
C TRP A 62 16.19 10.83 -23.70
N ARG A 63 16.44 10.45 -22.45
CA ARG A 63 15.94 11.16 -21.26
C ARG A 63 16.25 12.66 -21.26
N PRO A 64 17.52 13.10 -21.38
CA PRO A 64 17.85 14.52 -21.30
C PRO A 64 17.21 15.34 -22.43
N LEU A 65 17.10 14.78 -23.63
CA LEU A 65 16.50 15.46 -24.79
C LEU A 65 14.98 15.66 -24.60
N LEU A 66 14.29 14.66 -24.02
CA LEU A 66 12.87 14.77 -23.71
C LEU A 66 12.61 15.74 -22.57
N GLU A 67 13.43 15.72 -21.52
CA GLU A 67 13.32 16.68 -20.42
C GLU A 67 13.56 18.12 -20.90
N GLU A 68 14.57 18.35 -21.75
CA GLU A 68 14.83 19.65 -22.39
C GLU A 68 13.64 20.11 -23.25
N ALA A 69 13.08 19.20 -24.06
CA ALA A 69 11.91 19.50 -24.89
C ALA A 69 10.69 19.84 -24.05
N ALA A 70 10.46 19.10 -22.96
CA ALA A 70 9.34 19.34 -22.04
C ALA A 70 9.48 20.69 -21.32
N VAL A 71 10.67 21.01 -20.79
CA VAL A 71 10.97 22.31 -20.16
C VAL A 71 10.83 23.45 -21.15
N SER A 72 11.36 23.29 -22.38
CA SER A 72 11.24 24.28 -23.45
C SER A 72 9.77 24.50 -23.82
N ALA A 73 8.98 23.45 -23.98
CA ALA A 73 7.55 23.57 -24.27
C ALA A 73 6.80 24.25 -23.11
N ALA A 74 7.08 23.87 -21.86
CA ALA A 74 6.45 24.49 -20.69
C ALA A 74 6.68 26.01 -20.65
N ARG A 75 7.90 26.45 -20.86
CA ARG A 75 8.27 27.88 -20.89
C ARG A 75 7.66 28.62 -22.07
N ARG A 76 7.79 28.08 -23.30
CA ARG A 76 7.31 28.71 -24.53
C ARG A 76 5.79 28.84 -24.55
N CYS A 77 5.08 27.78 -24.13
CA CYS A 77 3.62 27.76 -24.13
C CYS A 77 3.03 28.42 -22.88
N ASN A 78 3.83 28.74 -21.86
CA ASN A 78 3.35 29.11 -20.52
C ASN A 78 2.38 28.06 -19.95
N ALA A 79 2.66 26.78 -20.19
CA ALA A 79 1.78 25.63 -19.92
C ALA A 79 2.42 24.66 -18.91
N VAL A 80 1.59 23.86 -18.27
CA VAL A 80 2.04 22.68 -17.51
C VAL A 80 2.35 21.57 -18.50
N VAL A 81 3.53 20.95 -18.40
CA VAL A 81 3.89 19.78 -19.21
C VAL A 81 4.08 18.57 -18.30
N VAL A 82 3.38 17.48 -18.61
CA VAL A 82 3.55 16.21 -17.92
C VAL A 82 4.24 15.23 -18.86
N LEU A 83 5.50 14.93 -18.53
CA LEU A 83 6.33 13.98 -19.25
C LEU A 83 6.30 12.64 -18.51
N SER A 84 5.85 11.57 -19.20
CA SER A 84 5.82 10.23 -18.64
C SER A 84 6.87 9.35 -19.31
N TYR A 85 7.82 8.85 -18.51
CA TYR A 85 9.04 8.22 -19.02
C TYR A 85 9.74 7.38 -17.93
N SER A 86 10.74 6.59 -18.32
CA SER A 86 11.64 5.94 -17.36
C SER A 86 12.63 6.98 -16.83
N ALA A 87 12.52 7.32 -15.54
CA ALA A 87 13.39 8.27 -14.84
C ALA A 87 14.21 7.57 -13.77
N ARG A 88 15.43 8.08 -13.53
CA ARG A 88 16.26 7.58 -12.43
C ARG A 88 15.93 8.34 -11.15
N ALA A 89 15.47 7.62 -10.13
CA ALA A 89 15.19 8.17 -8.81
C ALA A 89 15.63 7.18 -7.72
N GLU A 90 16.22 7.66 -6.64
CA GLU A 90 16.67 6.86 -5.49
C GLU A 90 17.56 5.67 -5.89
N GLY A 91 18.40 5.85 -6.90
CA GLY A 91 19.33 4.81 -7.38
C GLY A 91 18.74 3.77 -8.34
N CYS A 92 17.43 3.78 -8.58
CA CYS A 92 16.72 2.84 -9.45
C CYS A 92 16.06 3.56 -10.63
N GLU A 93 15.69 2.80 -11.67
CA GLU A 93 14.80 3.30 -12.72
C GLU A 93 13.35 3.20 -12.25
N ARG A 94 12.57 4.25 -12.51
CA ARG A 94 11.16 4.37 -12.14
C ARG A 94 10.31 4.70 -13.37
N ASN A 95 9.16 4.07 -13.50
CA ASN A 95 8.15 4.52 -14.47
C ASN A 95 7.44 5.74 -13.87
N THR A 96 7.71 6.92 -14.43
CA THR A 96 7.47 8.22 -13.80
C THR A 96 6.62 9.13 -14.69
N SER A 97 5.67 9.86 -14.11
CA SER A 97 5.07 11.05 -14.69
C SER A 97 5.57 12.27 -13.92
N ARG A 98 6.37 13.13 -14.57
CA ARG A 98 6.96 14.33 -13.98
C ARG A 98 6.27 15.58 -14.49
N VAL A 99 5.97 16.52 -13.59
CA VAL A 99 5.21 17.74 -13.87
C VAL A 99 6.17 18.92 -13.94
N PHE A 100 6.27 19.53 -15.11
CA PHE A 100 7.04 20.74 -15.34
C PHE A 100 6.10 21.97 -15.36
N LEU A 101 6.44 22.99 -14.57
CA LEU A 101 5.74 24.27 -14.52
C LEU A 101 6.15 25.17 -15.70
N PRO A 102 5.40 26.24 -15.99
CA PRO A 102 5.81 27.26 -16.95
C PRO A 102 7.18 27.89 -16.67
N SER A 103 7.63 27.91 -15.42
CA SER A 103 9.00 28.31 -15.05
C SER A 103 10.08 27.34 -15.52
N GLY A 104 9.71 26.10 -15.85
CA GLY A 104 10.60 24.99 -16.12
C GLY A 104 11.00 24.20 -14.86
N GLU A 105 10.49 24.59 -13.69
CA GLU A 105 10.70 23.86 -12.44
C GLU A 105 9.79 22.64 -12.36
N ILE A 106 10.20 21.65 -11.57
CA ILE A 106 9.42 20.43 -11.31
C ILE A 106 8.48 20.71 -10.13
N ALA A 107 7.17 20.63 -10.39
CA ALA A 107 6.14 20.75 -9.34
C ALA A 107 5.97 19.48 -8.54
N GLY A 108 6.29 18.33 -9.12
CA GLY A 108 6.17 17.03 -8.51
C GLY A 108 6.33 15.91 -9.51
N GLU A 109 6.38 14.69 -9.01
CA GLU A 109 6.42 13.49 -9.83
C GLU A 109 5.59 12.37 -9.22
N TYR A 110 4.98 11.57 -10.08
CA TYR A 110 4.26 10.37 -9.73
C TYR A 110 5.01 9.15 -10.26
N TRP A 111 5.16 8.14 -9.44
CA TRP A 111 5.74 6.85 -9.80
C TRP A 111 4.64 5.80 -9.90
N LYS A 112 4.64 5.04 -10.99
CA LYS A 112 3.64 4.00 -11.26
C LYS A 112 3.53 3.03 -10.09
N GLN A 113 2.32 2.82 -9.59
CA GLN A 113 2.08 2.00 -8.40
C GLN A 113 2.06 0.50 -8.73
N GLN A 114 1.50 0.14 -9.88
CA GLN A 114 1.31 -1.25 -10.29
C GLN A 114 2.07 -1.54 -11.57
N LEU A 115 3.17 -2.32 -11.47
CA LEU A 115 3.90 -2.77 -12.65
C LEU A 115 3.27 -4.02 -13.24
N VAL A 116 3.19 -4.09 -14.58
CA VAL A 116 2.94 -5.36 -15.26
C VAL A 116 4.15 -6.27 -15.04
N LEU A 117 3.94 -7.58 -14.89
CA LEU A 117 4.98 -8.56 -14.55
C LEU A 117 6.23 -8.51 -15.46
N SER A 118 6.09 -8.04 -16.70
CA SER A 118 7.21 -7.90 -17.63
C SER A 118 8.03 -6.64 -17.46
N GLU A 119 7.51 -5.57 -16.86
CA GLU A 119 8.18 -4.27 -16.81
C GLU A 119 9.54 -4.29 -16.06
N PRO A 120 9.68 -4.97 -14.89
CA PRO A 120 10.98 -5.07 -14.22
C PRO A 120 12.05 -5.77 -15.09
N ARG A 121 11.63 -6.72 -15.92
CA ARG A 121 12.52 -7.43 -16.85
C ARG A 121 12.82 -6.58 -18.09
N ASP A 122 11.79 -6.03 -18.74
CA ASP A 122 11.88 -5.42 -20.07
C ASP A 122 12.34 -3.96 -20.01
N HIS A 123 11.88 -3.19 -19.02
CA HIS A 123 12.24 -1.78 -18.84
C HIS A 123 13.20 -1.54 -17.68
N LYS A 124 13.58 -2.59 -16.91
CA LYS A 124 14.48 -2.51 -15.75
C LYS A 124 13.99 -1.54 -14.66
N VAL A 125 12.69 -1.34 -14.56
CA VAL A 125 12.09 -0.49 -13.54
C VAL A 125 11.80 -1.27 -12.26
N ASP A 126 11.85 -0.58 -11.14
CA ASP A 126 11.51 -1.09 -9.82
C ASP A 126 10.35 -0.31 -9.21
N ASN A 127 9.47 -0.98 -8.50
CA ASN A 127 8.35 -0.39 -7.79
C ASN A 127 8.26 -0.79 -6.31
N SER A 128 9.36 -1.21 -5.71
CA SER A 128 9.42 -1.54 -4.27
C SER A 128 8.89 -0.42 -3.38
N TYR A 129 8.99 0.83 -3.84
CA TYR A 129 8.41 2.02 -3.22
C TYR A 129 6.87 2.06 -3.21
N ALA A 130 6.19 1.37 -4.11
CA ALA A 130 4.73 1.44 -4.26
C ALA A 130 3.98 1.01 -3.00
N LEU A 131 4.62 0.22 -2.19
CA LEU A 131 4.11 -0.30 -0.93
C LEU A 131 4.63 0.46 0.30
N LEU A 132 5.49 1.45 0.12
CA LEU A 132 5.85 2.36 1.21
C LEU A 132 4.64 3.25 1.54
N PRO A 133 4.46 3.69 2.79
CA PRO A 133 3.36 4.56 3.20
C PRO A 133 3.53 6.00 2.65
N ARG A 134 4.03 6.12 1.44
CA ARG A 134 4.06 7.37 0.67
C ARG A 134 2.73 7.46 -0.06
N THR A 135 1.97 8.48 0.24
CA THR A 135 0.80 8.82 -0.55
C THR A 135 1.22 9.02 -1.99
N PRO A 136 0.56 8.37 -2.96
CA PRO A 136 0.77 8.67 -4.36
C PRO A 136 0.63 10.17 -4.59
N THR A 137 1.50 10.75 -5.40
CA THR A 137 1.58 12.18 -5.57
C THR A 137 0.31 12.74 -6.20
N VAL A 138 -0.27 13.75 -5.57
CA VAL A 138 -1.25 14.66 -6.15
C VAL A 138 -0.56 16.00 -6.24
N VAL A 139 -0.57 16.63 -7.42
CA VAL A 139 0.09 17.90 -7.67
C VAL A 139 -0.95 19.00 -7.85
N GLU A 140 -0.82 20.07 -7.08
CA GLU A 140 -1.68 21.25 -7.22
C GLU A 140 -0.93 22.37 -7.95
N VAL A 141 -1.52 22.84 -9.05
CA VAL A 141 -0.99 23.97 -9.83
C VAL A 141 -2.13 24.93 -10.15
N ASN A 142 -1.96 26.21 -9.81
CA ASN A 142 -2.96 27.25 -10.05
C ASN A 142 -4.34 26.92 -9.47
N GLY A 143 -4.39 26.24 -8.32
CA GLY A 143 -5.60 25.83 -7.65
C GLY A 143 -6.35 24.67 -8.34
N LEU A 144 -5.74 23.95 -9.28
CA LEU A 144 -6.22 22.71 -9.87
C LEU A 144 -5.41 21.54 -9.32
N LYS A 145 -6.08 20.50 -8.88
CA LYS A 145 -5.48 19.26 -8.38
C LYS A 145 -5.41 18.21 -9.47
N PHE A 146 -4.22 17.76 -9.78
CA PHE A 146 -3.95 16.69 -10.74
C PHE A 146 -3.63 15.39 -10.03
N GLY A 147 -4.39 14.35 -10.33
CA GLY A 147 -4.05 12.97 -10.01
C GLY A 147 -3.43 12.28 -11.22
N PHE A 148 -2.68 11.21 -11.01
CA PHE A 148 -1.94 10.53 -12.08
C PHE A 148 -2.30 9.05 -12.11
N VAL A 149 -2.34 8.49 -13.31
CA VAL A 149 -2.51 7.05 -13.57
C VAL A 149 -1.53 6.68 -14.68
N ILE A 150 -0.69 5.68 -14.45
CA ILE A 150 0.16 5.15 -15.50
C ILE A 150 -0.35 3.76 -15.90
N CYS A 151 -0.96 3.67 -17.08
CA CYS A 151 -1.30 2.43 -17.78
C CYS A 151 -2.05 1.42 -16.90
N TYR A 152 -1.33 0.44 -16.32
CA TYR A 152 -1.86 -0.66 -15.53
C TYR A 152 -2.54 -0.21 -14.22
N ASP A 153 -2.16 0.94 -13.67
CA ASP A 153 -2.80 1.52 -12.47
C ASP A 153 -4.33 1.70 -12.64
N ALA A 154 -4.79 1.88 -13.89
CA ALA A 154 -6.22 2.08 -14.21
C ALA A 154 -7.12 0.88 -13.86
N TYR A 155 -6.55 -0.30 -13.66
CA TYR A 155 -7.31 -1.52 -13.36
C TYR A 155 -7.59 -1.71 -11.86
N PHE A 156 -6.94 -0.93 -10.98
CA PHE A 156 -6.99 -1.13 -9.53
C PHE A 156 -7.94 -0.15 -8.84
N ASN A 157 -9.05 -0.69 -8.37
CA ASN A 157 -10.09 0.10 -7.71
C ASN A 157 -9.58 0.84 -6.47
N GLU A 158 -8.66 0.25 -5.72
CA GLU A 158 -8.06 0.84 -4.51
C GLU A 158 -7.41 2.18 -4.81
N TYR A 159 -6.66 2.24 -5.92
CA TYR A 159 -6.00 3.47 -6.33
C TYR A 159 -6.99 4.51 -6.87
N ILE A 160 -8.02 4.07 -7.60
CA ILE A 160 -9.10 4.96 -8.07
C ILE A 160 -9.86 5.57 -6.88
N GLU A 161 -10.12 4.77 -5.84
CA GLU A 161 -10.76 5.24 -4.61
C GLU A 161 -9.88 6.25 -3.85
N TYR A 162 -8.57 6.03 -3.82
CA TYR A 162 -7.63 7.01 -3.28
C TYR A 162 -7.72 8.34 -4.02
N LEU A 163 -7.69 8.36 -5.36
CA LEU A 163 -7.80 9.58 -6.17
C LEU A 163 -9.14 10.30 -5.93
N ALA A 164 -10.24 9.56 -5.81
CA ALA A 164 -11.55 10.12 -5.48
C ALA A 164 -11.54 10.81 -4.11
N ALA A 165 -10.91 10.18 -3.11
CA ALA A 165 -10.78 10.75 -1.75
C ALA A 165 -9.92 12.03 -1.74
N GLN A 166 -8.95 12.17 -2.64
CA GLN A 166 -8.14 13.38 -2.80
C GLN A 166 -8.89 14.54 -3.46
N GLN A 167 -10.10 14.31 -3.98
CA GLN A 167 -10.92 15.33 -4.67
C GLN A 167 -10.15 16.01 -5.81
N VAL A 168 -9.48 15.21 -6.64
CA VAL A 168 -8.74 15.71 -7.80
C VAL A 168 -9.68 16.34 -8.83
N ASP A 169 -9.21 17.37 -9.53
CA ASP A 169 -9.98 18.02 -10.59
C ASP A 169 -9.80 17.32 -11.93
N MET A 170 -8.61 16.78 -12.15
CA MET A 170 -8.28 16.05 -13.38
C MET A 170 -7.36 14.87 -13.08
N VAL A 171 -7.63 13.74 -13.74
CA VAL A 171 -6.74 12.57 -13.73
C VAL A 171 -6.01 12.51 -15.06
N LEU A 172 -4.67 12.54 -14.99
CA LEU A 172 -3.77 12.50 -16.14
C LEU A 172 -3.30 11.05 -16.34
N VAL A 173 -3.69 10.46 -17.47
CA VAL A 173 -3.45 9.05 -17.78
C VAL A 173 -2.40 8.93 -18.88
N SER A 174 -1.20 8.49 -18.53
CA SER A 174 -0.15 8.14 -19.50
C SER A 174 -0.13 6.63 -19.70
N ALA A 175 -0.27 6.14 -20.94
CA ALA A 175 -0.47 4.71 -21.16
C ALA A 175 0.26 4.15 -22.39
N MET A 176 0.54 2.83 -22.31
CA MET A 176 1.07 1.99 -23.41
C MET A 176 0.26 0.68 -23.53
N GLN A 177 -1.07 0.76 -23.42
CA GLN A 177 -1.98 -0.41 -23.49
C GLN A 177 -2.16 -0.85 -24.97
N ARG A 178 -1.23 -1.64 -25.49
CA ARG A 178 -1.12 -1.99 -26.92
C ARG A 178 -2.16 -2.96 -27.42
N ALA A 179 -2.62 -3.87 -26.58
CA ALA A 179 -3.50 -4.97 -26.98
C ALA A 179 -4.97 -4.75 -26.59
N GLU A 180 -5.27 -3.68 -25.85
CA GLU A 180 -6.64 -3.38 -25.45
C GLU A 180 -7.45 -2.78 -26.59
N THR A 181 -8.70 -3.21 -26.71
CA THR A 181 -9.65 -2.66 -27.68
C THR A 181 -10.04 -1.21 -27.32
N PHE A 182 -10.45 -0.44 -28.31
CA PHE A 182 -10.94 0.92 -28.09
C PHE A 182 -12.10 0.95 -27.07
N ASP A 183 -13.01 -0.01 -27.14
CA ASP A 183 -14.16 -0.06 -26.25
C ASP A 183 -13.74 -0.32 -24.79
N ASN A 184 -12.78 -1.22 -24.55
CA ASN A 184 -12.22 -1.45 -23.22
C ASN A 184 -11.49 -0.21 -22.70
N LEU A 185 -10.69 0.45 -23.54
CA LEU A 185 -9.98 1.67 -23.15
C LEU A 185 -10.96 2.82 -22.83
N ARG A 186 -12.01 2.96 -23.62
CA ARG A 186 -13.10 3.91 -23.35
C ARG A 186 -13.80 3.58 -22.04
N LEU A 187 -14.12 2.30 -21.79
CA LEU A 187 -14.78 1.85 -20.57
C LEU A 187 -13.94 2.20 -19.33
N LEU A 188 -12.66 1.83 -19.32
CA LEU A 188 -11.74 2.10 -18.20
C LEU A 188 -11.68 3.61 -17.87
N ASN A 189 -11.50 4.45 -18.88
CA ASN A 189 -11.34 5.89 -18.66
C ASN A 189 -12.67 6.59 -18.31
N ARG A 190 -13.80 6.12 -18.83
CA ARG A 190 -15.13 6.58 -18.42
C ARG A 190 -15.43 6.23 -16.97
N MET A 191 -15.12 5.00 -16.55
CA MET A 191 -15.25 4.58 -15.15
C MET A 191 -14.32 5.36 -14.23
N LEU A 192 -13.08 5.61 -14.65
CA LEU A 192 -12.12 6.43 -13.89
C LEU A 192 -12.69 7.85 -13.66
N ALA A 193 -13.14 8.53 -14.72
CA ALA A 193 -13.72 9.87 -14.62
C ALA A 193 -14.98 9.89 -13.73
N PHE A 194 -15.87 8.92 -13.91
CA PHE A 194 -17.12 8.81 -13.15
C PHE A 194 -16.88 8.52 -11.66
N ARG A 195 -15.92 7.64 -11.33
CA ARG A 195 -15.58 7.24 -9.96
C ARG A 195 -14.85 8.35 -9.19
N THR A 196 -13.94 9.05 -9.85
CA THR A 196 -13.17 10.16 -9.24
C THR A 196 -13.93 11.48 -9.27
N ASN A 197 -15.03 11.55 -10.02
CA ASN A 197 -15.75 12.80 -10.31
C ASN A 197 -14.82 13.90 -10.86
N ALA A 198 -13.90 13.51 -11.75
CA ALA A 198 -12.85 14.37 -12.30
C ALA A 198 -12.78 14.23 -13.83
N PHE A 199 -12.25 15.24 -14.50
CA PHE A 199 -11.89 15.07 -15.91
C PHE A 199 -10.78 14.04 -16.06
N VAL A 200 -10.78 13.31 -17.17
CA VAL A 200 -9.67 12.44 -17.56
C VAL A 200 -9.07 12.94 -18.86
N LEU A 201 -7.77 13.17 -18.87
CA LEU A 201 -6.96 13.38 -20.07
C LEU A 201 -6.03 12.18 -20.23
N ARG A 202 -6.15 11.44 -21.32
CA ARG A 202 -5.32 10.28 -21.62
C ARG A 202 -4.45 10.49 -22.84
N ALA A 203 -3.16 10.14 -22.73
CA ALA A 203 -2.20 10.06 -23.82
C ALA A 203 -1.70 8.60 -23.98
N SER A 204 -1.62 8.12 -25.22
CA SER A 204 -1.22 6.75 -25.54
C SER A 204 -0.53 6.67 -26.93
N TYR A 205 -0.29 5.44 -27.40
CA TYR A 205 0.37 5.17 -28.70
C TYR A 205 -0.61 4.63 -29.74
N SER A 206 -0.55 5.15 -30.95
CA SER A 206 -1.22 4.54 -32.09
C SER A 206 -0.52 3.25 -32.52
N MET A 207 -1.27 2.19 -32.68
CA MET A 207 -0.77 0.91 -33.20
C MET A 207 -0.88 0.81 -34.74
N GLY A 208 -1.11 1.96 -35.40
CA GLY A 208 -1.27 2.12 -36.86
C GLY A 208 -2.69 2.55 -37.26
N GLU A 209 -2.82 3.20 -38.41
CA GLU A 209 -4.07 3.84 -38.86
C GLU A 209 -5.30 2.91 -38.91
N ASN A 210 -5.08 1.63 -39.18
CA ASN A 210 -6.17 0.63 -39.27
C ASN A 210 -6.29 -0.24 -38.00
N SER A 211 -5.60 0.14 -36.93
CA SER A 211 -5.67 -0.60 -35.67
C SER A 211 -7.01 -0.39 -34.98
N THR A 212 -7.53 -1.45 -34.36
CA THR A 212 -8.70 -1.43 -33.48
C THR A 212 -8.32 -1.60 -32.00
N VAL A 213 -7.01 -1.59 -31.72
CA VAL A 213 -6.43 -1.72 -30.36
C VAL A 213 -5.40 -0.63 -30.11
N GLY A 214 -5.10 -0.37 -28.85
CA GLY A 214 -4.19 0.70 -28.43
C GLY A 214 -4.76 2.09 -28.76
N GLY A 215 -3.90 3.06 -28.98
CA GLY A 215 -4.34 4.44 -29.30
C GLY A 215 -5.28 5.02 -28.24
N THR A 216 -6.36 5.64 -28.73
CA THR A 216 -7.45 6.16 -27.90
C THR A 216 -6.95 7.18 -26.86
N SER A 217 -6.08 8.13 -27.29
CA SER A 217 -5.88 9.36 -26.51
C SER A 217 -7.22 10.10 -26.51
N LEU A 218 -7.70 10.45 -25.30
CA LEU A 218 -9.07 10.95 -25.16
C LEU A 218 -9.23 11.94 -24.01
N VAL A 219 -10.34 12.68 -24.05
CA VAL A 219 -10.82 13.52 -22.94
C VAL A 219 -12.20 12.99 -22.52
N VAL A 220 -12.36 12.80 -21.22
CA VAL A 220 -13.64 12.37 -20.60
C VAL A 220 -14.04 13.37 -19.52
N ASP A 221 -15.32 13.72 -19.46
CA ASP A 221 -15.86 14.57 -18.40
C ASP A 221 -16.20 13.78 -17.11
N PRO A 222 -16.42 14.45 -15.98
CA PRO A 222 -16.76 13.80 -14.72
C PRO A 222 -18.05 12.96 -14.73
N ALA A 223 -18.94 13.14 -15.71
CA ALA A 223 -20.13 12.29 -15.92
C ALA A 223 -19.81 11.00 -16.71
N GLY A 224 -18.55 10.82 -17.15
CA GLY A 224 -18.13 9.69 -17.96
C GLY A 224 -18.43 9.84 -19.45
N LYS A 225 -18.75 11.05 -19.95
CA LYS A 225 -18.95 11.33 -21.37
C LYS A 225 -17.59 11.57 -22.05
N ILE A 226 -17.34 10.87 -23.15
CA ILE A 226 -16.17 11.12 -24.00
C ILE A 226 -16.41 12.41 -24.77
N LEU A 227 -15.48 13.37 -24.62
CA LEU A 227 -15.54 14.69 -25.26
C LEU A 227 -14.71 14.74 -26.54
N ALA A 228 -13.59 14.00 -26.57
CA ALA A 228 -12.74 13.84 -27.73
C ALA A 228 -12.03 12.48 -27.67
N ASP A 229 -11.72 11.88 -28.83
CA ASP A 229 -11.03 10.59 -28.95
C ASP A 229 -10.23 10.56 -30.27
N MET A 230 -8.98 10.18 -30.22
CA MET A 230 -8.14 10.03 -31.42
C MET A 230 -8.23 8.66 -32.07
N GLU A 231 -8.72 7.66 -31.38
CA GLU A 231 -8.71 6.26 -31.88
C GLU A 231 -7.29 5.85 -32.32
N SER A 232 -7.12 5.43 -33.59
CA SER A 232 -5.82 5.02 -34.15
C SER A 232 -4.97 6.16 -34.75
N ARG A 233 -5.47 7.39 -34.80
CA ARG A 233 -4.77 8.52 -35.43
C ARG A 233 -3.52 8.92 -34.66
N THR A 234 -2.49 9.42 -35.35
CA THR A 234 -1.29 10.01 -34.73
C THR A 234 -1.38 11.53 -34.69
N GLY A 235 -0.61 12.18 -33.78
CA GLY A 235 -0.54 13.62 -33.64
C GLY A 235 -0.94 14.11 -32.26
N LYS A 236 -1.60 15.26 -32.21
CA LYS A 236 -2.08 15.91 -30.97
C LYS A 236 -3.60 15.87 -30.88
N LEU A 237 -4.14 15.43 -29.75
CA LEU A 237 -5.50 15.71 -29.35
C LEU A 237 -5.50 17.03 -28.60
N ILE A 238 -6.23 18.02 -29.10
CA ILE A 238 -6.41 19.31 -28.43
C ILE A 238 -7.90 19.49 -28.13
N TYR A 239 -8.20 19.84 -26.88
CA TYR A 239 -9.57 20.07 -26.44
C TYR A 239 -9.63 21.23 -25.45
N ASP A 240 -10.66 22.08 -25.58
CA ASP A 240 -10.90 23.16 -24.64
C ASP A 240 -11.94 22.75 -23.59
N ILE A 241 -11.53 22.64 -22.33
CA ILE A 241 -12.38 22.36 -21.18
C ILE A 241 -12.85 23.69 -20.59
N PRO A 242 -14.14 24.04 -20.74
CA PRO A 242 -14.64 25.37 -20.33
C PRO A 242 -14.46 25.63 -18.84
N ASP A 243 -14.73 24.64 -17.99
CA ASP A 243 -14.58 24.71 -16.54
C ASP A 243 -13.90 23.43 -16.01
N PRO A 244 -12.58 23.44 -15.77
CA PRO A 244 -11.83 22.27 -15.29
C PRO A 244 -12.18 21.85 -13.85
N LYS A 245 -12.90 22.70 -13.10
CA LYS A 245 -13.41 22.40 -11.76
C LYS A 245 -14.82 21.86 -11.75
N TRP A 246 -15.47 21.76 -12.92
CA TRP A 246 -16.82 21.22 -12.97
C TRP A 246 -16.87 19.79 -12.47
N LYS A 247 -17.88 19.50 -11.63
CA LYS A 247 -18.14 18.18 -11.05
C LYS A 247 -19.53 17.71 -11.43
N TYR A 248 -19.65 16.42 -11.72
CA TYR A 248 -20.94 15.81 -11.99
C TYR A 248 -21.76 15.68 -10.71
N MET A 249 -22.97 16.18 -10.75
CA MET A 249 -23.96 16.06 -9.68
C MET A 249 -25.14 15.19 -10.12
N ARG A 250 -25.67 14.42 -9.19
CA ARG A 250 -26.84 13.59 -9.42
C ARG A 250 -27.85 13.70 -8.29
N SER A 251 -29.09 13.25 -8.53
CA SER A 251 -30.10 13.19 -7.48
C SER A 251 -29.72 12.13 -6.44
N ASN A 252 -29.82 12.48 -5.17
CA ASN A 252 -29.57 11.59 -4.04
C ASN A 252 -30.63 10.46 -3.95
N SER A 253 -31.86 10.74 -4.36
CA SER A 253 -33.00 9.81 -4.43
C SER A 253 -34.02 10.30 -5.46
N PHE A 254 -35.07 9.55 -5.69
CA PHE A 254 -36.16 9.97 -6.59
C PHE A 254 -36.69 11.35 -6.17
N GLY A 255 -36.35 12.39 -6.95
CA GLY A 255 -36.72 13.78 -6.66
C GLY A 255 -35.98 14.42 -5.47
N GLY A 256 -34.94 13.80 -4.96
CA GLY A 256 -34.13 14.31 -3.87
C GLY A 256 -33.18 15.44 -4.28
N SER A 257 -32.46 16.00 -3.29
CA SER A 257 -31.45 17.02 -3.51
C SER A 257 -30.31 16.51 -4.39
N MET A 258 -29.71 17.43 -5.13
CA MET A 258 -28.51 17.13 -5.93
C MET A 258 -27.30 16.98 -5.03
N ILE A 259 -26.51 15.95 -5.27
CA ILE A 259 -25.28 15.62 -4.54
C ILE A 259 -24.17 15.31 -5.53
N LEU A 260 -22.92 15.58 -5.17
CA LEU A 260 -21.76 15.17 -5.96
C LEU A 260 -21.72 13.65 -6.14
N ASN A 261 -21.38 13.19 -7.34
CA ASN A 261 -21.41 11.77 -7.69
C ASN A 261 -20.49 10.91 -6.81
N ASP A 262 -19.29 11.39 -6.50
CA ASP A 262 -18.37 10.73 -5.59
C ASP A 262 -18.95 10.59 -4.18
N LYS A 263 -19.62 11.64 -3.66
CA LYS A 263 -20.31 11.59 -2.36
C LYS A 263 -21.51 10.63 -2.36
N PHE A 264 -22.23 10.55 -3.47
CA PHE A 264 -23.30 9.56 -3.63
C PHE A 264 -22.77 8.12 -3.54
N ILE A 265 -21.62 7.88 -4.16
CA ILE A 265 -20.95 6.56 -4.12
C ILE A 265 -20.45 6.28 -2.68
N ASP A 266 -19.80 7.25 -2.04
CA ASP A 266 -19.24 7.10 -0.69
C ASP A 266 -20.29 6.78 0.36
N GLN A 267 -21.49 7.36 0.27
CA GLN A 267 -22.59 7.07 1.19
C GLN A 267 -23.03 5.62 1.23
N GLY A 268 -22.91 4.91 0.10
CA GLY A 268 -23.31 3.51 -0.02
C GLY A 268 -22.16 2.53 0.22
N ARG A 269 -20.95 3.01 0.51
CA ARG A 269 -19.79 2.13 0.65
C ARG A 269 -19.82 1.37 1.96
N THR A 270 -19.65 0.06 1.85
CA THR A 270 -19.49 -0.87 2.97
C THR A 270 -18.23 -1.72 2.74
N PRO A 271 -17.01 -1.11 2.73
CA PRO A 271 -15.78 -1.81 2.34
C PRO A 271 -15.51 -3.04 3.22
N TRP A 272 -15.88 -2.98 4.49
CA TRP A 272 -15.77 -4.13 5.42
C TRP A 272 -16.62 -5.34 5.04
N ALA A 273 -17.68 -5.16 4.25
CA ALA A 273 -18.55 -6.26 3.82
C ALA A 273 -17.99 -7.06 2.63
N TYR A 274 -17.17 -6.41 1.79
CA TYR A 274 -16.66 -6.99 0.55
C TYR A 274 -15.13 -7.10 0.51
N ARG A 275 -14.46 -6.32 1.35
CA ARG A 275 -13.01 -6.32 1.53
C ARG A 275 -12.71 -6.28 3.02
N PRO A 276 -12.64 -7.42 3.68
CA PRO A 276 -12.37 -7.49 5.12
C PRO A 276 -11.14 -6.69 5.54
N ALA A 277 -10.10 -6.67 4.68
CA ALA A 277 -8.87 -5.93 4.92
C ALA A 277 -8.97 -4.41 4.70
N GLY A 278 -10.10 -3.89 4.18
CA GLY A 278 -10.24 -2.47 3.83
C GLY A 278 -9.42 -2.03 2.60
N PRO A 279 -9.48 -0.74 2.22
CA PRO A 279 -8.81 -0.21 1.03
C PRO A 279 -7.31 0.03 1.22
N PHE A 280 -6.81 0.11 2.45
CA PHE A 280 -5.42 0.41 2.74
C PHE A 280 -4.66 -0.88 3.03
N VAL A 281 -3.75 -1.23 2.12
CA VAL A 281 -2.78 -2.29 2.32
C VAL A 281 -1.45 -1.63 2.71
N ARG A 282 -0.90 -2.04 3.85
CA ARG A 282 0.48 -1.68 4.21
C ARG A 282 1.46 -2.67 3.61
N LEU A 283 2.73 -2.31 3.67
CA LEU A 283 3.82 -3.23 3.36
C LEU A 283 3.72 -4.49 4.22
N ASP A 284 4.05 -5.63 3.62
CA ASP A 284 4.26 -6.86 4.36
C ASP A 284 5.50 -6.77 5.27
N ASP A 285 5.65 -7.79 6.11
CA ASP A 285 6.72 -7.84 7.12
C ASP A 285 8.13 -7.78 6.51
N ASN A 286 8.34 -8.32 5.33
CA ASN A 286 9.66 -8.36 4.68
C ASN A 286 10.06 -7.01 4.05
N ARG A 287 9.09 -6.16 3.70
CA ARG A 287 9.29 -4.91 2.94
C ARG A 287 9.13 -3.65 3.78
N MET A 288 8.45 -3.72 4.91
CA MET A 288 8.29 -2.58 5.81
C MET A 288 9.62 -2.23 6.49
N ALA A 289 10.00 -0.96 6.44
CA ALA A 289 11.25 -0.48 7.02
C ALA A 289 11.32 -0.65 8.54
N TYR A 290 12.53 -0.76 9.05
CA TYR A 290 12.87 -0.73 10.47
C TYR A 290 13.55 0.60 10.83
N PRO A 291 13.56 1.03 12.10
CA PRO A 291 12.95 0.37 13.26
C PRO A 291 11.44 0.57 13.34
N ARG A 292 10.74 -0.34 14.01
CA ARG A 292 9.28 -0.36 14.17
C ARG A 292 8.84 -0.20 15.63
N VAL A 293 7.55 0.14 15.78
CA VAL A 293 6.89 0.14 17.08
C VAL A 293 5.66 -0.77 17.00
N CYS A 294 5.62 -1.76 17.89
CA CYS A 294 4.53 -2.72 17.99
C CYS A 294 3.60 -2.35 19.16
N ALA A 295 2.32 -2.16 18.88
CA ALA A 295 1.30 -1.91 19.89
C ALA A 295 0.92 -3.22 20.59
N HIS A 296 1.45 -3.43 21.82
CA HIS A 296 1.21 -4.61 22.64
C HIS A 296 -0.26 -4.74 23.01
N ARG A 297 -0.93 -5.81 22.58
CA ARG A 297 -2.38 -6.06 22.75
C ARG A 297 -3.29 -4.94 22.20
N GLY A 298 -2.79 -4.18 21.20
CA GLY A 298 -3.44 -2.99 20.68
C GLY A 298 -3.24 -1.74 21.54
N PHE A 299 -4.10 -0.72 21.38
CA PHE A 299 -4.05 0.52 22.17
C PHE A 299 -4.78 0.35 23.52
N HIS A 300 -4.25 -0.55 24.36
CA HIS A 300 -4.93 -1.03 25.56
C HIS A 300 -4.79 -0.13 26.78
N THR A 301 -4.07 0.98 26.69
CA THR A 301 -4.02 1.98 27.79
C THR A 301 -5.36 2.70 27.97
N GLN A 302 -6.23 2.70 26.97
CA GLN A 302 -7.53 3.36 26.99
C GLN A 302 -8.69 2.42 26.64
N LEU A 303 -8.40 1.26 26.06
CA LEU A 303 -9.38 0.28 25.57
C LEU A 303 -9.05 -1.11 26.12
N PRO A 304 -10.00 -2.04 26.19
CA PRO A 304 -9.69 -3.39 26.65
C PRO A 304 -8.67 -4.09 25.74
N GLU A 305 -7.65 -4.70 26.34
CA GLU A 305 -6.62 -5.46 25.62
C GLU A 305 -7.22 -6.57 24.75
N ASN A 306 -6.55 -6.91 23.65
CA ASN A 306 -6.95 -7.99 22.75
C ASN A 306 -8.39 -7.86 22.20
N THR A 307 -8.83 -6.62 21.90
CA THR A 307 -10.17 -6.35 21.34
C THR A 307 -10.10 -5.58 20.03
N LEU A 308 -11.15 -5.71 19.19
CA LEU A 308 -11.21 -4.93 17.91
C LEU A 308 -11.07 -3.42 18.12
N PRO A 309 -11.70 -2.77 19.13
CA PRO A 309 -11.46 -1.35 19.39
C PRO A 309 -9.99 -1.02 19.68
N ALA A 310 -9.29 -1.85 20.47
CA ALA A 310 -7.88 -1.61 20.79
C ALA A 310 -6.98 -1.76 19.57
N PHE A 311 -7.22 -2.76 18.72
CA PHE A 311 -6.48 -2.95 17.47
C PHE A 311 -6.78 -1.84 16.48
N GLY A 312 -8.05 -1.51 16.26
CA GLY A 312 -8.46 -0.44 15.36
C GLY A 312 -7.90 0.92 15.75
N ALA A 313 -7.86 1.24 17.04
CA ALA A 313 -7.23 2.47 17.54
C ALA A 313 -5.71 2.49 17.28
N ALA A 314 -4.99 1.39 17.55
CA ALA A 314 -3.56 1.30 17.27
C ALA A 314 -3.26 1.50 15.78
N ILE A 315 -4.02 0.84 14.91
CA ILE A 315 -3.87 0.96 13.45
C ILE A 315 -4.21 2.37 12.96
N ALA A 316 -5.29 2.98 13.48
CA ALA A 316 -5.67 4.36 13.14
C ALA A 316 -4.62 5.39 13.57
N LEU A 317 -3.90 5.12 14.65
CA LEU A 317 -2.75 5.91 15.11
C LEU A 317 -1.46 5.63 14.34
N GLY A 318 -1.48 4.72 13.38
CA GLY A 318 -0.36 4.42 12.49
C GLY A 318 0.58 3.32 12.98
N ALA A 319 0.12 2.39 13.84
CA ALA A 319 0.95 1.30 14.34
C ALA A 319 1.56 0.48 13.19
N ASP A 320 2.88 0.31 13.23
CA ASP A 320 3.61 -0.53 12.26
C ASP A 320 3.23 -1.99 12.46
N GLU A 321 3.13 -2.38 13.73
CA GLU A 321 2.76 -3.72 14.15
C GLU A 321 1.74 -3.66 15.29
N ILE A 322 0.83 -4.64 15.32
CA ILE A 322 0.02 -4.96 16.50
C ILE A 322 0.41 -6.34 17.02
N GLU A 323 0.41 -6.50 18.32
CA GLU A 323 0.60 -7.79 18.95
C GLU A 323 -0.70 -8.23 19.61
N PHE A 324 -1.01 -9.52 19.55
CA PHE A 324 -2.14 -10.15 20.23
C PHE A 324 -1.87 -11.61 20.55
N ASP A 325 -2.52 -12.06 21.62
CA ASP A 325 -2.32 -13.36 22.23
C ASP A 325 -3.43 -14.34 21.82
N LEU A 326 -3.10 -15.51 21.29
CA LEU A 326 -4.09 -16.51 20.88
C LEU A 326 -4.08 -17.74 21.79
N TRP A 327 -5.28 -18.11 22.25
CA TRP A 327 -5.58 -19.41 22.86
C TRP A 327 -6.54 -20.21 21.98
N GLU A 328 -6.47 -21.53 22.13
CA GLU A 328 -7.41 -22.47 21.53
C GLU A 328 -8.56 -22.72 22.51
N THR A 329 -9.82 -22.58 22.05
CA THR A 329 -11.02 -23.03 22.82
C THR A 329 -11.15 -24.53 22.75
N CYS A 330 -12.02 -25.14 23.58
CA CYS A 330 -12.23 -26.61 23.56
C CYS A 330 -12.80 -27.11 22.21
N ASP A 331 -13.45 -26.24 21.44
CA ASP A 331 -13.97 -26.53 20.09
C ASP A 331 -13.02 -26.04 18.96
N GLY A 332 -11.76 -25.71 19.31
CA GLY A 332 -10.70 -25.42 18.36
C GLY A 332 -10.79 -24.06 17.68
N VAL A 333 -11.38 -23.04 18.30
CA VAL A 333 -11.46 -21.68 17.78
C VAL A 333 -10.31 -20.84 18.33
N PRO A 334 -9.49 -20.17 17.49
CA PRO A 334 -8.46 -19.22 17.95
C PRO A 334 -9.10 -17.94 18.47
N VAL A 335 -8.94 -17.64 19.77
CA VAL A 335 -9.50 -16.45 20.42
C VAL A 335 -8.39 -15.59 21.03
N ALA A 336 -8.57 -14.24 20.96
CA ALA A 336 -7.59 -13.28 21.44
C ALA A 336 -7.79 -13.00 22.94
N ILE A 337 -6.95 -13.59 23.79
CA ILE A 337 -6.94 -13.44 25.26
C ILE A 337 -5.50 -13.61 25.73
N HIS A 338 -5.01 -12.77 26.66
CA HIS A 338 -3.64 -12.91 27.18
C HIS A 338 -3.51 -14.07 28.15
N ASP A 339 -4.34 -14.09 29.20
CA ASP A 339 -4.24 -15.08 30.26
C ASP A 339 -4.89 -16.41 29.86
N SER A 340 -4.40 -17.51 30.39
CA SER A 340 -5.08 -18.80 30.26
C SER A 340 -6.45 -18.85 30.94
N LYS A 341 -6.71 -17.89 31.87
CA LYS A 341 -7.97 -17.74 32.62
C LYS A 341 -8.72 -16.49 32.25
N LEU A 342 -10.06 -16.57 32.33
CA LEU A 342 -11.00 -15.52 32.00
C LEU A 342 -11.13 -14.41 33.05
N ASP A 343 -10.68 -14.69 34.27
CA ASP A 343 -11.00 -13.96 35.50
C ASP A 343 -10.56 -12.48 35.49
N ARG A 344 -9.43 -12.16 34.85
CA ARG A 344 -8.90 -10.79 34.83
C ARG A 344 -9.62 -9.90 33.81
N VAL A 345 -9.92 -10.41 32.64
CA VAL A 345 -10.36 -9.62 31.47
C VAL A 345 -11.86 -9.70 31.18
N SER A 346 -12.60 -10.63 31.84
CA SER A 346 -14.02 -10.82 31.60
C SER A 346 -14.83 -10.96 32.91
N ASN A 347 -16.15 -10.99 32.81
CA ASN A 347 -17.04 -11.35 33.91
C ASN A 347 -17.17 -12.87 34.13
N GLY A 348 -16.47 -13.69 33.32
CA GLY A 348 -16.38 -15.13 33.46
C GLY A 348 -15.23 -15.56 34.34
N THR A 349 -15.15 -16.89 34.60
CA THR A 349 -14.08 -17.54 35.38
C THR A 349 -13.66 -18.86 34.74
N GLY A 350 -12.46 -19.33 35.10
CA GLY A 350 -11.92 -20.61 34.63
C GLY A 350 -11.05 -20.48 33.39
N PHE A 351 -10.62 -21.62 32.84
CA PHE A 351 -9.68 -21.64 31.73
C PHE A 351 -10.38 -21.46 30.38
N VAL A 352 -9.74 -20.72 29.47
CA VAL A 352 -10.18 -20.50 28.07
C VAL A 352 -10.35 -21.86 27.36
N ARG A 353 -9.38 -22.75 27.49
CA ARG A 353 -9.36 -24.09 26.87
C ARG A 353 -10.51 -25.02 27.29
N ASP A 354 -11.15 -24.73 28.41
CA ASP A 354 -12.26 -25.53 28.93
C ASP A 354 -13.62 -25.02 28.44
N LYS A 355 -13.64 -23.96 27.64
CA LYS A 355 -14.84 -23.31 27.12
C LYS A 355 -14.93 -23.42 25.60
N THR A 356 -16.16 -23.57 25.11
CA THR A 356 -16.48 -23.39 23.69
C THR A 356 -16.49 -21.91 23.35
N TYR A 357 -16.30 -21.57 22.06
CA TYR A 357 -16.45 -20.20 21.59
C TYR A 357 -17.85 -19.65 21.92
N ALA A 358 -18.89 -20.44 21.76
CA ALA A 358 -20.26 -20.04 22.08
C ALA A 358 -20.43 -19.64 23.56
N GLU A 359 -19.83 -20.39 24.50
CA GLU A 359 -19.85 -20.02 25.93
C GLU A 359 -19.07 -18.71 26.19
N LEU A 360 -17.95 -18.49 25.50
CA LEU A 360 -17.18 -17.26 25.63
C LEU A 360 -17.92 -16.04 25.09
N GLN A 361 -18.76 -16.21 24.07
CA GLN A 361 -19.59 -15.14 23.51
C GLN A 361 -20.69 -14.64 24.47
N GLU A 362 -21.07 -15.41 25.49
CA GLU A 362 -22.00 -14.94 26.54
C GLU A 362 -21.32 -13.98 27.52
N LEU A 363 -19.99 -13.95 27.59
CA LEU A 363 -19.23 -13.13 28.55
C LEU A 363 -19.05 -11.69 28.06
N ASP A 364 -18.69 -10.83 29.00
CA ASP A 364 -18.39 -9.41 28.79
C ASP A 364 -16.88 -9.17 29.02
N PHE A 365 -16.19 -8.73 27.99
CA PHE A 365 -14.76 -8.44 28.00
C PHE A 365 -14.45 -6.92 28.04
N GLY A 366 -15.46 -6.07 28.17
CA GLY A 366 -15.29 -4.61 28.15
C GLY A 366 -15.53 -3.92 29.50
N SER A 367 -16.51 -4.39 30.25
CA SER A 367 -16.97 -3.72 31.48
C SER A 367 -15.91 -3.60 32.56
N LYS A 368 -14.95 -4.53 32.61
CA LYS A 368 -13.82 -4.44 33.57
C LYS A 368 -12.84 -3.32 33.26
N CYS A 369 -12.70 -2.92 32.00
CA CYS A 369 -11.94 -1.76 31.60
C CYS A 369 -12.71 -0.46 31.88
N HIS A 370 -13.93 -0.34 31.32
CA HIS A 370 -14.79 0.82 31.56
C HIS A 370 -16.25 0.47 31.29
N LYS A 371 -17.18 1.07 32.07
CA LYS A 371 -18.65 0.83 31.94
C LYS A 371 -19.21 1.10 30.53
N SER A 372 -18.68 2.10 29.83
CA SER A 372 -19.12 2.42 28.45
C SER A 372 -18.74 1.36 27.42
N LEU A 373 -17.84 0.43 27.79
CA LEU A 373 -17.36 -0.65 26.93
C LEU A 373 -18.02 -1.99 27.28
N ALA A 374 -19.01 -1.97 28.17
CA ALA A 374 -19.79 -3.17 28.51
C ALA A 374 -20.43 -3.80 27.26
N GLY A 375 -20.43 -5.12 27.21
CA GLY A 375 -20.97 -5.88 26.10
C GLY A 375 -19.96 -6.24 24.99
N LEU A 376 -18.72 -5.77 25.08
CA LEU A 376 -17.67 -6.25 24.17
C LEU A 376 -17.47 -7.75 24.35
N LYS A 377 -17.29 -8.46 23.24
CA LYS A 377 -17.13 -9.91 23.19
C LYS A 377 -15.66 -10.28 22.99
N VAL A 378 -15.34 -11.54 23.32
CA VAL A 378 -14.06 -12.11 22.91
C VAL A 378 -13.95 -12.09 21.39
N VAL A 379 -12.74 -11.87 20.89
CA VAL A 379 -12.46 -11.71 19.46
C VAL A 379 -11.75 -12.96 18.94
N THR A 380 -12.19 -13.49 17.81
CA THR A 380 -11.49 -14.57 17.12
C THR A 380 -10.40 -14.03 16.19
N LEU A 381 -9.42 -14.86 15.84
CA LEU A 381 -8.45 -14.51 14.78
C LEU A 381 -9.15 -14.14 13.48
N GLU A 382 -10.21 -14.87 13.11
CA GLU A 382 -10.96 -14.59 11.89
C GLU A 382 -11.57 -13.19 11.90
N GLU A 383 -12.18 -12.76 13.01
CA GLU A 383 -12.71 -11.39 13.16
C GLU A 383 -11.60 -10.34 13.10
N ILE A 384 -10.42 -10.60 13.68
CA ILE A 384 -9.26 -9.70 13.55
C ILE A 384 -8.87 -9.57 12.09
N LEU A 385 -8.79 -10.67 11.35
CA LEU A 385 -8.43 -10.65 9.94
C LEU A 385 -9.51 -10.02 9.07
N GLN A 386 -10.80 -10.26 9.35
CA GLN A 386 -11.92 -9.61 8.65
C GLN A 386 -11.82 -8.09 8.68
N HIS A 387 -11.38 -7.53 9.80
CA HIS A 387 -11.31 -6.08 9.99
C HIS A 387 -9.95 -5.49 9.60
N PHE A 388 -8.85 -6.20 9.83
CA PHE A 388 -7.51 -5.59 9.85
C PHE A 388 -6.45 -6.30 9.01
N ALA A 389 -6.78 -7.39 8.30
CA ALA A 389 -5.80 -8.07 7.45
C ALA A 389 -5.10 -7.09 6.51
N ARG A 390 -3.77 -7.17 6.42
CA ARG A 390 -2.88 -6.34 5.60
C ARG A 390 -2.85 -4.83 5.92
N GLN A 391 -3.51 -4.39 6.99
CA GLN A 391 -3.48 -2.98 7.43
C GLN A 391 -2.32 -2.67 8.38
N THR A 392 -1.69 -3.69 8.91
CA THR A 392 -0.54 -3.64 9.81
C THR A 392 0.16 -4.98 9.79
N VAL A 393 1.39 -5.07 10.29
CA VAL A 393 2.01 -6.36 10.57
C VAL A 393 1.45 -6.92 11.88
N MET A 394 1.20 -8.23 11.91
CA MET A 394 0.59 -8.93 13.04
C MET A 394 1.60 -9.82 13.73
N ASN A 395 1.97 -9.47 14.96
CA ASN A 395 2.70 -10.32 15.89
C ASN A 395 1.71 -11.25 16.58
N VAL A 396 1.59 -12.47 16.06
CA VAL A 396 0.63 -13.47 16.54
C VAL A 396 1.28 -14.30 17.63
N HIS A 397 1.04 -13.94 18.89
CA HIS A 397 1.57 -14.68 20.04
C HIS A 397 0.70 -15.91 20.33
N ILE A 398 1.19 -17.07 19.94
CA ILE A 398 0.53 -18.35 20.20
C ILE A 398 0.87 -18.79 21.61
N LYS A 399 -0.13 -18.84 22.48
CA LYS A 399 0.05 -19.17 23.89
C LYS A 399 0.19 -20.66 24.11
N SER A 400 1.13 -21.01 24.98
CA SER A 400 1.33 -22.36 25.51
C SER A 400 1.24 -22.36 27.03
N ILE A 401 0.89 -23.51 27.58
CA ILE A 401 1.07 -23.79 29.00
C ILE A 401 2.23 -24.76 29.13
N ALA A 402 3.18 -24.50 30.00
CA ALA A 402 4.34 -25.36 30.22
C ALA A 402 3.94 -26.83 30.37
N GLY A 403 4.45 -27.69 29.50
CA GLY A 403 4.18 -29.13 29.47
C GLY A 403 2.95 -29.58 28.65
N GLU A 404 2.22 -28.66 28.01
CA GLU A 404 1.13 -29.00 27.08
C GLU A 404 1.61 -28.90 25.63
N HIS A 405 1.34 -29.95 24.86
CA HIS A 405 1.64 -29.93 23.44
C HIS A 405 0.57 -29.16 22.67
N PHE A 406 1.00 -28.26 21.77
CA PHE A 406 0.11 -27.64 20.81
C PHE A 406 -0.53 -28.68 19.92
N SER A 407 -1.83 -28.52 19.64
CA SER A 407 -2.43 -29.30 18.59
C SER A 407 -1.91 -28.79 17.23
N ARG A 408 -1.26 -29.65 16.45
CA ARG A 408 -0.86 -29.31 15.06
C ARG A 408 -2.02 -28.77 14.23
N PRO A 409 -3.28 -29.27 14.38
CA PRO A 409 -4.45 -28.69 13.74
C PRO A 409 -4.67 -27.21 14.07
N PHE A 410 -4.37 -26.77 15.31
CA PHE A 410 -4.52 -25.37 15.70
C PHE A 410 -3.56 -24.44 14.94
N ILE A 411 -2.26 -24.80 14.89
CA ILE A 411 -1.25 -24.04 14.15
C ILE A 411 -1.62 -23.97 12.66
N ARG A 412 -2.04 -25.09 12.09
CA ARG A 412 -2.49 -25.14 10.68
C ARG A 412 -3.70 -24.27 10.43
N LYS A 413 -4.69 -24.30 11.32
CA LYS A 413 -5.89 -23.47 11.23
C LYS A 413 -5.56 -21.98 11.25
N ILE A 414 -4.62 -21.56 12.11
CA ILE A 414 -4.15 -20.16 12.12
C ILE A 414 -3.52 -19.80 10.77
N ALA A 415 -2.63 -20.66 10.22
CA ALA A 415 -1.99 -20.41 8.93
C ALA A 415 -3.02 -20.38 7.78
N GLU A 416 -3.97 -21.32 7.76
CA GLU A 416 -5.05 -21.34 6.76
C GLU A 416 -5.90 -20.06 6.78
N LEU A 417 -6.21 -19.53 7.96
CA LEU A 417 -6.89 -18.24 8.10
C LEU A 417 -6.03 -17.10 7.57
N LEU A 418 -4.74 -17.04 7.90
CA LEU A 418 -3.84 -16.02 7.38
C LEU A 418 -3.76 -16.06 5.85
N HIS A 419 -3.71 -17.23 5.25
CA HIS A 419 -3.74 -17.39 3.78
C HIS A 419 -5.10 -17.01 3.18
N ALA A 420 -6.21 -17.41 3.81
CA ALA A 420 -7.55 -17.09 3.32
C ALA A 420 -7.82 -15.58 3.25
N TYR A 421 -7.20 -14.81 4.15
CA TYR A 421 -7.30 -13.35 4.18
C TYR A 421 -6.11 -12.63 3.54
N ASP A 422 -5.26 -13.36 2.79
CA ASP A 422 -4.06 -12.82 2.12
C ASP A 422 -3.16 -12.02 3.08
N CYS A 423 -2.98 -12.54 4.29
CA CYS A 423 -2.28 -11.90 5.40
C CYS A 423 -1.03 -12.67 5.89
N ALA A 424 -0.67 -13.77 5.23
CA ALA A 424 0.44 -14.62 5.64
C ALA A 424 1.79 -13.88 5.68
N GLU A 425 2.02 -12.97 4.72
CA GLU A 425 3.23 -12.16 4.66
C GLU A 425 3.17 -10.90 5.56
N HIS A 426 2.01 -10.61 6.14
CA HIS A 426 1.80 -9.53 7.12
C HIS A 426 1.75 -10.03 8.56
N ALA A 427 2.11 -11.30 8.79
CA ALA A 427 2.05 -11.90 10.10
C ALA A 427 3.30 -12.73 10.39
N TYR A 428 3.61 -12.87 11.66
CA TYR A 428 4.58 -13.84 12.14
C TYR A 428 4.12 -14.49 13.43
N PHE A 429 4.48 -15.75 13.61
CA PHE A 429 4.19 -16.50 14.82
C PHE A 429 5.22 -16.19 15.88
N MET A 430 4.78 -15.74 17.03
CA MET A 430 5.59 -15.65 18.24
C MET A 430 5.19 -16.77 19.20
N GLY A 431 6.18 -17.39 19.82
CA GLY A 431 5.96 -18.46 20.79
C GLY A 431 7.25 -19.06 21.31
N ASP A 432 7.12 -20.01 22.22
CA ASP A 432 8.22 -20.78 22.78
C ASP A 432 8.72 -21.88 21.81
N SER A 433 9.69 -22.67 22.26
CA SER A 433 10.25 -23.79 21.47
C SER A 433 9.19 -24.79 21.02
N SER A 434 8.17 -25.07 21.84
CA SER A 434 7.11 -26.04 21.51
C SER A 434 6.21 -25.53 20.37
N VAL A 435 5.90 -24.24 20.36
CA VAL A 435 5.15 -23.59 19.28
C VAL A 435 5.94 -23.68 17.97
N HIS A 436 7.25 -23.37 18.00
CA HIS A 436 8.06 -23.39 16.80
C HIS A 436 8.34 -24.79 16.25
N GLU A 437 8.44 -25.79 17.13
CA GLU A 437 8.50 -27.19 16.69
C GLU A 437 7.23 -27.60 15.93
N ALA A 438 6.06 -27.25 16.46
CA ALA A 438 4.79 -27.50 15.81
C ALA A 438 4.62 -26.69 14.51
N ALA A 439 5.03 -25.41 14.52
CA ALA A 439 4.94 -24.52 13.36
C ALA A 439 5.85 -24.96 12.20
N LEU A 440 7.06 -25.45 12.48
CA LEU A 440 7.95 -25.98 11.44
C LEU A 440 7.33 -27.13 10.65
N GLU A 441 6.44 -27.90 11.27
CA GLU A 441 5.78 -29.03 10.63
C GLU A 441 4.43 -28.63 10.00
N ALA A 442 3.65 -27.81 10.70
CA ALA A 442 2.26 -27.47 10.30
C ALA A 442 2.15 -26.27 9.37
N ALA A 443 3.07 -25.28 9.48
CA ALA A 443 3.05 -24.00 8.76
C ALA A 443 4.49 -23.45 8.57
N PRO A 444 5.40 -24.19 7.89
CA PRO A 444 6.81 -23.81 7.76
C PRO A 444 7.04 -22.49 7.00
N GLU A 445 6.09 -22.08 6.18
CA GLU A 445 6.12 -20.86 5.37
C GLU A 445 5.88 -19.59 6.19
N ILE A 446 5.21 -19.68 7.35
CA ILE A 446 4.94 -18.49 8.17
C ILE A 446 6.21 -18.10 8.93
N THR A 447 6.54 -16.81 8.88
CA THR A 447 7.67 -16.22 9.63
C THR A 447 7.54 -16.51 11.12
N ARG A 448 8.65 -16.78 11.80
CA ARG A 448 8.68 -17.13 13.23
C ARG A 448 9.53 -16.16 14.03
N CYS A 449 9.07 -15.86 15.25
CA CYS A 449 9.74 -15.04 16.27
C CYS A 449 9.86 -15.85 17.55
N MET A 450 11.08 -16.13 18.00
CA MET A 450 11.33 -16.86 19.26
C MET A 450 10.94 -15.99 20.45
N ALA A 451 10.07 -16.52 21.31
CA ALA A 451 9.68 -15.90 22.56
C ALA A 451 10.62 -16.31 23.72
N PHE A 452 10.49 -15.59 24.81
CA PHE A 452 11.20 -15.83 26.06
C PHE A 452 10.76 -17.16 26.71
N GLU A 453 11.73 -17.84 27.36
CA GLU A 453 11.51 -19.05 28.17
C GLU A 453 12.23 -18.90 29.50
N ASP A 454 11.50 -19.09 30.60
CA ASP A 454 11.98 -18.87 31.98
C ASP A 454 13.15 -19.76 32.38
N ASP A 455 13.21 -20.98 31.88
CA ASP A 455 14.23 -21.98 32.23
C ASP A 455 15.59 -21.76 31.54
N ALA A 456 15.61 -20.96 30.44
CA ALA A 456 16.81 -20.66 29.69
C ALA A 456 16.80 -19.22 29.11
N PRO A 457 16.68 -18.17 29.93
CA PRO A 457 16.44 -16.79 29.47
C PRO A 457 17.52 -16.26 28.52
N TRP A 458 18.80 -16.57 28.76
CA TRP A 458 19.93 -16.09 27.97
C TRP A 458 20.17 -16.86 26.67
N GLY A 459 19.52 -18.01 26.48
CA GLY A 459 19.67 -18.90 25.30
C GLY A 459 18.70 -18.60 24.16
N ILE A 460 17.99 -17.47 24.19
CA ILE A 460 16.89 -17.18 23.24
C ILE A 460 17.38 -17.04 21.80
N VAL A 461 18.55 -16.45 21.55
CA VAL A 461 19.12 -16.29 20.21
C VAL A 461 19.54 -17.64 19.62
N GLU A 462 20.15 -18.51 20.42
CA GLU A 462 20.48 -19.88 20.03
C GLU A 462 19.25 -20.70 19.65
N ARG A 463 18.17 -20.55 20.42
CA ARG A 463 16.88 -21.18 20.08
C ARG A 463 16.32 -20.62 18.79
N ALA A 464 16.34 -19.29 18.58
CA ALA A 464 15.90 -18.68 17.34
C ALA A 464 16.63 -19.23 16.11
N ILE A 465 17.98 -19.41 16.22
CA ILE A 465 18.79 -20.04 15.17
C ILE A 465 18.35 -21.49 14.97
N ARG A 466 18.23 -22.26 16.05
CA ARG A 466 17.85 -23.70 16.00
C ARG A 466 16.51 -23.93 15.31
N TYR A 467 15.51 -23.07 15.56
CA TYR A 467 14.17 -23.19 14.99
C TYR A 467 13.97 -22.38 13.70
N ASN A 468 15.07 -21.89 13.10
CA ASN A 468 15.06 -21.08 11.88
C ASN A 468 14.07 -19.91 11.98
N CYS A 469 14.06 -19.22 13.12
CA CYS A 469 13.29 -18.01 13.31
C CYS A 469 13.96 -16.85 12.55
N LYS A 470 13.14 -15.92 12.05
CA LYS A 470 13.62 -14.67 11.44
C LYS A 470 13.60 -13.51 12.41
N LYS A 471 12.97 -13.69 13.56
CA LYS A 471 12.88 -12.70 14.64
C LYS A 471 13.15 -13.37 15.99
N VAL A 472 13.57 -12.56 16.96
CA VAL A 472 13.70 -12.94 18.35
C VAL A 472 13.14 -11.84 19.24
N GLN A 473 12.33 -12.18 20.25
CA GLN A 473 11.80 -11.19 21.19
C GLN A 473 12.59 -11.18 22.48
N LEU A 474 13.61 -10.31 22.53
CA LEU A 474 14.44 -10.12 23.72
C LEU A 474 13.60 -9.55 24.86
N TYR A 475 13.83 -10.05 26.07
CA TYR A 475 12.91 -9.84 27.19
C TYR A 475 13.56 -9.03 28.32
N MET A 476 12.98 -7.89 28.66
CA MET A 476 13.33 -7.05 29.83
C MET A 476 14.84 -6.92 30.06
N GLU A 477 15.38 -7.49 31.18
CA GLU A 477 16.81 -7.44 31.51
C GLU A 477 17.65 -8.56 30.86
N TYR A 478 17.02 -9.54 30.20
CA TYR A 478 17.71 -10.69 29.60
C TYR A 478 18.15 -10.41 28.16
N TYR A 479 18.94 -9.34 27.96
CA TYR A 479 19.55 -9.00 26.67
C TYR A 479 20.88 -8.28 26.87
N ASN A 480 21.73 -8.31 25.86
CA ASN A 480 22.95 -7.55 25.79
C ASN A 480 23.36 -7.33 24.32
N GLN A 481 24.38 -6.47 24.09
CA GLN A 481 24.83 -6.16 22.73
C GLN A 481 25.29 -7.40 21.96
N GLN A 482 25.98 -8.35 22.63
CA GLN A 482 26.46 -9.57 21.97
C GLN A 482 25.31 -10.44 21.43
N MET A 483 24.17 -10.47 22.11
CA MET A 483 22.97 -11.19 21.62
C MET A 483 22.37 -10.50 20.40
N ILE A 484 22.30 -9.17 20.38
CA ILE A 484 21.81 -8.39 19.24
C ILE A 484 22.73 -8.61 18.03
N ASP A 485 24.04 -8.45 18.22
CA ASP A 485 25.04 -8.64 17.17
C ASP A 485 24.96 -10.07 16.60
N LYS A 486 24.89 -11.08 17.46
CA LYS A 486 24.75 -12.48 17.07
C LYS A 486 23.46 -12.77 16.30
N ALA A 487 22.35 -12.16 16.70
CA ALA A 487 21.08 -12.30 15.98
C ALA A 487 21.20 -11.71 14.56
N HIS A 488 21.74 -10.50 14.44
CA HIS A 488 21.96 -9.85 13.15
C HIS A 488 22.96 -10.60 12.24
N GLU A 489 24.05 -11.13 12.80
CA GLU A 489 24.99 -11.98 12.07
C GLU A 489 24.32 -13.22 11.45
N ASN A 490 23.21 -13.68 12.05
CA ASN A 490 22.40 -14.80 11.56
C ASN A 490 21.14 -14.35 10.79
N ASN A 491 21.04 -13.07 10.40
CA ASN A 491 19.89 -12.48 9.73
C ASN A 491 18.57 -12.64 10.53
N ILE A 492 18.65 -12.49 11.84
CA ILE A 492 17.53 -12.54 12.78
C ILE A 492 17.33 -11.13 13.34
N LEU A 493 16.12 -10.59 13.19
CA LEU A 493 15.73 -9.27 13.70
C LEU A 493 15.41 -9.33 15.19
N CYS A 494 15.74 -8.27 15.92
CA CYS A 494 15.59 -8.17 17.37
C CYS A 494 14.37 -7.33 17.75
N ASN A 495 13.30 -7.97 18.21
CA ASN A 495 12.21 -7.33 18.92
C ASN A 495 12.55 -7.20 20.40
N TYR A 496 12.08 -6.15 21.06
CA TYR A 496 12.24 -5.96 22.51
C TYR A 496 10.88 -5.95 23.23
N PHE A 497 10.73 -6.78 24.22
CA PHE A 497 9.57 -6.81 25.12
C PHE A 497 9.98 -6.22 26.49
N TYR A 498 9.37 -5.17 26.97
CA TYR A 498 8.71 -4.01 26.37
C TYR A 498 9.22 -2.76 27.06
N THR A 499 9.00 -1.58 26.50
CA THR A 499 9.21 -0.33 27.23
C THR A 499 8.14 0.69 26.87
N ASP A 500 7.70 1.45 27.88
CA ASP A 500 6.81 2.61 27.74
C ASP A 500 7.58 3.93 27.93
N ASP A 501 8.90 3.83 28.20
CA ASP A 501 9.79 4.98 28.37
C ASP A 501 10.41 5.40 27.02
N PRO A 502 10.11 6.62 26.53
CA PRO A 502 10.70 7.15 25.30
C PRO A 502 12.22 7.23 25.30
N ALA A 503 12.85 7.46 26.46
CA ALA A 503 14.30 7.55 26.58
C ALA A 503 14.92 6.16 26.42
N LYS A 504 14.35 5.15 27.10
CA LYS A 504 14.77 3.75 26.98
C LYS A 504 14.56 3.22 25.57
N ALA A 505 13.45 3.58 24.91
CA ALA A 505 13.22 3.20 23.53
C ALA A 505 14.34 3.70 22.59
N LYS A 506 14.77 4.96 22.73
CA LYS A 506 15.90 5.51 21.95
C LYS A 506 17.23 4.82 22.23
N GLU A 507 17.49 4.46 23.48
CA GLU A 507 18.67 3.68 23.87
C GLU A 507 18.68 2.32 23.17
N LEU A 508 17.55 1.59 23.21
CA LEU A 508 17.39 0.30 22.58
C LEU A 508 17.55 0.35 21.04
N LEU A 509 16.98 1.38 20.41
CA LEU A 509 17.15 1.62 18.98
C LEU A 509 18.61 1.89 18.61
N ALA A 510 19.33 2.65 19.47
CA ALA A 510 20.76 2.91 19.27
C ALA A 510 21.62 1.65 19.46
N MET A 511 21.16 0.67 20.22
CA MET A 511 21.81 -0.65 20.34
C MET A 511 21.53 -1.57 19.13
N GLY A 512 20.59 -1.21 18.26
CA GLY A 512 20.22 -2.00 17.09
C GLY A 512 18.94 -2.83 17.25
N MET A 513 18.07 -2.53 18.23
CA MET A 513 16.75 -3.17 18.27
C MET A 513 15.92 -2.76 17.05
N ASP A 514 15.32 -3.74 16.41
CA ASP A 514 14.55 -3.56 15.18
C ASP A 514 13.08 -3.21 15.47
N THR A 515 12.49 -3.79 16.51
CA THR A 515 11.10 -3.50 16.91
C THR A 515 10.99 -3.32 18.42
N ILE A 516 10.29 -2.28 18.86
CA ILE A 516 9.98 -2.04 20.27
C ILE A 516 8.49 -2.33 20.52
N LEU A 517 8.20 -3.31 21.39
CA LEU A 517 6.84 -3.50 21.91
C LEU A 517 6.59 -2.47 23.01
N THR A 518 5.37 -1.92 23.04
CA THR A 518 4.99 -0.91 24.03
C THR A 518 3.49 -0.94 24.33
N ASN A 519 3.14 -0.63 25.57
CA ASN A 519 1.76 -0.31 25.97
C ASN A 519 1.44 1.16 25.63
N SER A 520 2.45 2.02 25.55
CA SER A 520 2.32 3.48 25.33
C SER A 520 2.68 3.87 23.89
N TYR A 521 1.92 3.34 22.92
CA TYR A 521 2.24 3.43 21.49
C TYR A 521 2.60 4.85 21.05
N LEU A 522 1.79 5.87 21.37
CA LEU A 522 2.03 7.25 20.93
C LEU A 522 3.35 7.83 21.41
N LEU A 523 3.72 7.57 22.66
CA LEU A 523 4.97 8.10 23.23
C LEU A 523 6.20 7.45 22.60
N VAL A 524 6.16 6.13 22.43
CA VAL A 524 7.29 5.38 21.89
C VAL A 524 7.42 5.57 20.38
N SER A 525 6.32 5.68 19.62
CA SER A 525 6.37 6.00 18.20
C SER A 525 6.97 7.38 17.92
N GLN A 526 6.61 8.40 18.69
CA GLN A 526 7.23 9.73 18.63
C GLN A 526 8.74 9.69 18.95
N ALA A 527 9.15 8.84 19.90
CA ALA A 527 10.56 8.64 20.22
C ALA A 527 11.31 8.00 19.05
N ARG A 528 10.74 6.96 18.41
CA ARG A 528 11.25 6.32 17.21
C ARG A 528 11.39 7.33 16.06
N ASP A 529 10.34 8.10 15.78
CA ASP A 529 10.34 9.09 14.69
C ASP A 529 11.43 10.16 14.90
N SER A 530 11.58 10.65 16.13
CA SER A 530 12.65 11.60 16.46
C SER A 530 14.06 11.00 16.45
N PHE A 531 14.20 9.68 16.56
CA PHE A 531 15.45 8.95 16.40
C PHE A 531 15.81 8.81 14.92
N CYS A 532 14.83 8.44 14.07
CA CYS A 532 15.03 8.26 12.64
C CYS A 532 15.22 9.58 11.86
N ALA A 533 14.77 10.71 12.41
CA ALA A 533 14.91 12.02 11.77
C ALA A 533 16.33 12.63 11.89
N LYS A 534 17.24 11.97 12.61
CA LYS A 534 18.66 12.36 12.75
C LYS A 534 19.53 11.66 11.73
#